data_dd1473f7395ee1d6e334f44930ad627f
#
_entry.id   dd1473f7395ee1d6e334f44930ad627f
#
_cell.length_a   1.000
_cell.length_b   1.000
_cell.length_c   1.000
_cell.angle_alpha   90.00
_cell.angle_beta   90.00
_cell.angle_gamma   90.00
#
_symmetry.space_group_name_H-M   'P 1'
#
loop_
_entity.id
_entity.type
_entity.pdbx_description
1 polymer ?
#
loop_
_entity_poly.entity_id
_entity_poly.type
_entity_poly.pdbx_seq_one_letter_code
_entity_poly.pdbx_strand_id
1 'polypeptide(L)'
;LVTDAQFSDIDNSSFAGGSIDVEIENPNAGDNLKIFDNDYLKVEGSNIKNNNDLVLGQISRSNSSKDSQDVIKISISLTENASASDVTSILRSIGYKNNLENISENNLTYKISVQDGSGPDVDGNLSSTIVGNINVEPQIVTNLTEPDAIGDAQANIQIPLFGNINLNGNGLPSSIQLKISDFVDGDILGTLGTTSNLVSASYNNITGILTFTNPTGQSSELKLTSFQDAINKTFYTTVSDNPTSLNVDLENP
;
A
#
# COMPACT_ATOMS: atom_id res chain seq x y z
N LEU A 1 9.82 1.68 -8.51
CA LEU A 1 10.60 0.59 -7.88
C LEU A 1 12.08 0.94 -7.69
N VAL A 2 12.72 1.56 -8.68
CA VAL A 2 14.15 1.92 -8.65
C VAL A 2 14.33 3.41 -8.99
N THR A 3 14.11 4.26 -7.99
CA THR A 3 14.09 5.72 -8.16
C THR A 3 15.47 6.31 -8.46
N ASP A 4 16.54 5.63 -8.12
CA ASP A 4 17.94 6.01 -8.31
C ASP A 4 18.65 5.19 -9.38
N ALA A 5 17.92 4.39 -10.17
CA ALA A 5 18.47 3.61 -11.26
C ALA A 5 19.29 4.52 -12.21
N GLN A 6 20.44 4.03 -12.62
CA GLN A 6 21.26 4.62 -13.68
C GLN A 6 21.62 3.51 -14.66
N PHE A 7 21.41 3.78 -15.94
CA PHE A 7 21.80 2.89 -17.00
C PHE A 7 22.86 3.62 -17.84
N SER A 8 23.96 2.97 -18.09
CA SER A 8 25.01 3.45 -18.97
C SER A 8 25.50 2.32 -19.84
N ASP A 9 25.75 2.62 -21.09
CA ASP A 9 26.39 1.76 -22.05
C ASP A 9 27.47 2.58 -22.76
N ILE A 10 28.64 2.01 -22.95
CA ILE A 10 29.81 2.72 -23.44
C ILE A 10 29.88 2.70 -24.96
N ASP A 11 29.37 1.65 -25.57
CA ASP A 11 29.52 1.35 -27.01
C ASP A 11 28.22 1.51 -27.82
N ASN A 12 27.05 1.53 -27.15
CA ASN A 12 25.78 1.70 -27.82
C ASN A 12 25.16 3.09 -27.63
N SER A 13 24.88 3.74 -28.76
CA SER A 13 24.11 5.02 -28.78
C SER A 13 22.61 4.80 -28.96
N SER A 14 22.18 3.59 -29.34
CA SER A 14 20.77 3.20 -29.59
C SER A 14 20.55 1.80 -29.10
N PHE A 15 19.38 1.57 -28.52
CA PHE A 15 18.99 0.29 -27.92
C PHE A 15 17.91 -0.45 -28.72
N ALA A 16 17.91 -0.29 -30.05
CA ALA A 16 17.01 -1.02 -30.94
C ALA A 16 17.18 -2.54 -30.78
N GLY A 17 16.05 -3.22 -30.51
CA GLY A 17 16.04 -4.67 -30.21
C GLY A 17 16.37 -5.03 -28.77
N GLY A 18 16.74 -4.06 -27.95
CA GLY A 18 16.88 -4.23 -26.50
C GLY A 18 15.54 -4.34 -25.78
N SER A 19 15.59 -4.73 -24.53
CA SER A 19 14.39 -4.88 -23.72
C SER A 19 14.61 -4.57 -22.24
N ILE A 20 13.52 -4.18 -21.61
CA ILE A 20 13.41 -4.10 -20.15
C ILE A 20 12.29 -5.04 -19.74
N ASP A 21 12.61 -6.05 -18.94
CA ASP A 21 11.66 -6.97 -18.35
C ASP A 21 11.53 -6.70 -16.86
N VAL A 22 10.29 -6.57 -16.36
CA VAL A 22 9.99 -6.38 -14.95
C VAL A 22 9.00 -7.43 -14.52
N GLU A 23 9.35 -8.16 -13.47
CA GLU A 23 8.57 -9.26 -12.92
C GLU A 23 8.30 -9.01 -11.43
N ILE A 24 7.09 -9.36 -10.96
CA ILE A 24 6.74 -9.52 -9.56
C ILE A 24 6.36 -10.97 -9.33
N GLU A 25 7.03 -11.61 -8.39
CA GLU A 25 6.78 -13.00 -7.99
C GLU A 25 5.76 -13.05 -6.86
N ASN A 26 4.87 -14.04 -6.89
CA ASN A 26 3.80 -14.28 -5.92
C ASN A 26 2.89 -13.06 -5.67
N PRO A 27 2.37 -12.43 -6.73
CA PRO A 27 1.50 -11.28 -6.60
C PRO A 27 0.19 -11.66 -5.87
N ASN A 28 -0.34 -10.72 -5.09
CA ASN A 28 -1.69 -10.81 -4.57
C ASN A 28 -2.72 -10.39 -5.63
N ALA A 29 -3.99 -10.69 -5.35
CA ALA A 29 -5.07 -10.11 -6.14
C ALA A 29 -4.97 -8.59 -6.16
N GLY A 30 -5.17 -7.99 -7.34
CA GLY A 30 -5.11 -6.54 -7.52
C GLY A 30 -3.72 -5.93 -7.69
N ASP A 31 -2.66 -6.69 -7.44
CA ASP A 31 -1.29 -6.24 -7.72
C ASP A 31 -1.07 -6.00 -9.20
N ASN A 32 -0.35 -4.96 -9.52
CA ASN A 32 -0.09 -4.56 -10.89
C ASN A 32 1.24 -3.80 -11.00
N LEU A 33 1.90 -3.98 -12.14
CA LEU A 33 3.03 -3.17 -12.57
C LEU A 33 2.54 -2.04 -13.47
N LYS A 34 3.06 -0.84 -13.27
CA LYS A 34 2.70 0.33 -14.09
C LYS A 34 3.94 1.14 -14.42
N ILE A 35 3.95 1.73 -15.62
CA ILE A 35 4.87 2.79 -15.97
C ILE A 35 4.10 4.10 -15.76
N PHE A 36 4.64 4.98 -14.91
CA PHE A 36 4.03 6.25 -14.56
C PHE A 36 4.54 7.34 -15.50
N ASP A 37 3.61 8.18 -15.96
CA ASP A 37 3.98 9.39 -16.67
C ASP A 37 4.78 10.33 -15.73
N ASN A 38 5.68 11.08 -16.33
CA ASN A 38 6.44 12.12 -15.65
C ASN A 38 6.68 13.31 -16.61
N ASP A 39 7.47 14.28 -16.20
CA ASP A 39 7.75 15.47 -17.00
C ASP A 39 8.44 15.18 -18.34
N TYR A 40 9.00 13.99 -18.51
CA TYR A 40 9.75 13.59 -19.70
C TYR A 40 9.07 12.46 -20.49
N LEU A 41 8.44 11.50 -19.79
CA LEU A 41 7.85 10.30 -20.39
C LEU A 41 6.33 10.32 -20.32
N LYS A 42 5.72 9.83 -21.38
CA LYS A 42 4.29 9.64 -21.52
C LYS A 42 3.95 8.25 -22.02
N VAL A 43 2.96 7.62 -21.43
CA VAL A 43 2.45 6.32 -21.89
C VAL A 43 1.14 6.51 -22.66
N GLU A 44 1.16 6.24 -23.94
CA GLU A 44 -0.01 6.30 -24.81
C GLU A 44 -0.30 4.91 -25.39
N GLY A 45 -1.34 4.26 -24.86
CA GLY A 45 -1.65 2.87 -25.20
C GLY A 45 -0.52 1.92 -24.79
N SER A 46 0.13 1.27 -25.75
CA SER A 46 1.31 0.44 -25.52
C SER A 46 2.64 1.17 -25.76
N ASN A 47 2.63 2.43 -26.17
CA ASN A 47 3.84 3.16 -26.50
C ASN A 47 4.32 4.00 -25.32
N ILE A 48 5.64 3.99 -25.10
CA ILE A 48 6.33 4.94 -24.21
C ILE A 48 6.94 6.00 -25.12
N LYS A 49 6.59 7.26 -24.91
CA LYS A 49 7.06 8.40 -25.69
C LYS A 49 7.80 9.40 -24.81
N ASN A 50 8.71 10.15 -25.41
CA ASN A 50 9.32 11.32 -24.79
C ASN A 50 8.53 12.61 -25.15
N ASN A 51 8.98 13.75 -24.63
CA ASN A 51 8.37 15.07 -24.87
C ASN A 51 8.37 15.53 -26.34
N ASN A 52 9.13 14.87 -27.20
CA ASN A 52 9.17 15.13 -28.63
C ASN A 52 8.26 14.17 -29.43
N ASP A 53 7.36 13.45 -28.76
CA ASP A 53 6.49 12.42 -29.32
C ASP A 53 7.24 11.24 -29.98
N LEU A 54 8.53 11.07 -29.74
CA LEU A 54 9.30 9.93 -30.20
C LEU A 54 8.95 8.69 -29.38
N VAL A 55 8.63 7.59 -30.05
CA VAL A 55 8.40 6.30 -29.38
C VAL A 55 9.75 5.73 -28.97
N LEU A 56 9.94 5.54 -27.66
CA LEU A 56 11.16 4.98 -27.06
C LEU A 56 11.04 3.47 -26.83
N GLY A 57 9.82 2.99 -26.60
CA GLY A 57 9.57 1.57 -26.37
C GLY A 57 8.11 1.19 -26.49
N GLN A 58 7.88 -0.12 -26.61
CA GLN A 58 6.54 -0.71 -26.64
C GLN A 58 6.34 -1.69 -25.48
N ILE A 59 5.23 -1.51 -24.76
CA ILE A 59 4.86 -2.28 -23.58
C ILE A 59 4.04 -3.49 -23.98
N SER A 60 4.43 -4.65 -23.50
CA SER A 60 3.59 -5.85 -23.44
C SER A 60 3.41 -6.29 -21.97
N ARG A 61 2.26 -6.87 -21.65
CA ARG A 61 1.94 -7.36 -20.31
C ARG A 61 1.53 -8.81 -20.38
N SER A 62 1.98 -9.58 -19.43
CA SER A 62 1.57 -10.97 -19.27
C SER A 62 1.44 -11.33 -17.80
N ASN A 63 0.48 -12.20 -17.51
CA ASN A 63 0.37 -12.90 -16.25
C ASN A 63 0.61 -14.38 -16.57
N SER A 64 1.53 -15.00 -15.86
CA SER A 64 1.91 -16.40 -16.09
C SER A 64 2.17 -17.08 -14.74
N SER A 65 2.09 -18.40 -14.72
CA SER A 65 2.60 -19.19 -13.61
C SER A 65 3.91 -19.83 -14.05
N LYS A 66 4.97 -19.57 -13.30
CA LYS A 66 6.30 -20.11 -13.49
C LYS A 66 6.71 -20.92 -12.27
N ASP A 67 7.11 -22.16 -12.46
CA ASP A 67 7.53 -23.07 -11.37
C ASP A 67 6.48 -23.17 -10.22
N SER A 68 5.19 -23.18 -10.58
CA SER A 68 4.04 -23.16 -9.65
C SER A 68 3.85 -21.85 -8.88
N GLN A 69 4.50 -20.77 -9.30
CA GLN A 69 4.34 -19.42 -8.75
C GLN A 69 3.71 -18.50 -9.78
N ASP A 70 2.76 -17.69 -9.34
CA ASP A 70 2.18 -16.66 -10.18
C ASP A 70 3.17 -15.51 -10.37
N VAL A 71 3.22 -14.97 -11.58
CA VAL A 71 4.12 -13.87 -11.96
C VAL A 71 3.34 -12.83 -12.76
N ILE A 72 3.46 -11.57 -12.37
CA ILE A 72 3.05 -10.43 -13.18
C ILE A 72 4.29 -9.89 -13.89
N LYS A 73 4.20 -9.73 -15.21
CA LYS A 73 5.32 -9.26 -16.03
C LYS A 73 4.92 -8.09 -16.92
N ILE A 74 5.78 -7.07 -16.97
CA ILE A 74 5.85 -6.08 -18.03
C ILE A 74 7.13 -6.29 -18.82
N SER A 75 7.01 -6.38 -20.15
CA SER A 75 8.13 -6.36 -21.07
C SER A 75 8.06 -5.10 -21.92
N ILE A 76 9.17 -4.38 -22.05
CA ILE A 76 9.30 -3.17 -22.86
C ILE A 76 10.33 -3.47 -23.94
N SER A 77 9.89 -3.52 -25.21
CA SER A 77 10.79 -3.62 -26.35
C SER A 77 11.28 -2.22 -26.71
N LEU A 78 12.59 -1.98 -26.66
CA LEU A 78 13.18 -0.69 -26.95
C LEU A 78 13.26 -0.44 -28.47
N THR A 79 13.13 0.83 -28.86
CA THR A 79 13.24 1.26 -30.26
C THR A 79 14.60 1.90 -30.55
N GLU A 80 14.87 2.17 -31.81
CA GLU A 80 16.07 2.88 -32.25
C GLU A 80 16.20 4.30 -31.67
N ASN A 81 15.10 4.88 -31.20
CA ASN A 81 15.08 6.22 -30.60
C ASN A 81 15.48 6.22 -29.12
N ALA A 82 15.58 5.04 -28.48
CA ALA A 82 15.92 4.95 -27.07
C ALA A 82 17.43 5.13 -26.85
N SER A 83 17.82 6.12 -26.09
CA SER A 83 19.17 6.34 -25.57
C SER A 83 19.34 5.77 -24.16
N ALA A 84 20.56 5.71 -23.63
CA ALA A 84 20.83 5.29 -22.26
C ALA A 84 20.11 6.16 -21.21
N SER A 85 19.95 7.47 -21.49
CA SER A 85 19.18 8.37 -20.62
C SER A 85 17.67 8.08 -20.67
N ASP A 86 17.16 7.65 -21.84
CA ASP A 86 15.75 7.23 -21.96
C ASP A 86 15.49 5.94 -21.21
N VAL A 87 16.39 4.95 -21.33
CA VAL A 87 16.33 3.70 -20.57
C VAL A 87 16.36 3.99 -19.07
N THR A 88 17.23 4.87 -18.60
CA THR A 88 17.28 5.34 -17.22
C THR A 88 15.93 5.94 -16.78
N SER A 89 15.35 6.81 -17.62
CA SER A 89 14.06 7.46 -17.34
C SER A 89 12.90 6.46 -17.27
N ILE A 90 12.90 5.49 -18.18
CA ILE A 90 11.91 4.39 -18.19
C ILE A 90 12.03 3.57 -16.90
N LEU A 91 13.24 3.15 -16.51
CA LEU A 91 13.47 2.38 -15.28
C LEU A 91 12.94 3.09 -14.04
N ARG A 92 13.18 4.39 -13.92
CA ARG A 92 12.71 5.22 -12.79
C ARG A 92 11.20 5.42 -12.78
N SER A 93 10.55 5.25 -13.94
CA SER A 93 9.08 5.39 -14.09
C SER A 93 8.31 4.10 -13.79
N ILE A 94 9.01 2.97 -13.61
CA ILE A 94 8.38 1.70 -13.31
C ILE A 94 7.98 1.67 -11.84
N GLY A 95 6.71 1.39 -11.58
CA GLY A 95 6.19 1.31 -10.22
C GLY A 95 5.20 0.18 -10.03
N TYR A 96 4.95 -0.10 -8.77
CA TYR A 96 3.95 -1.02 -8.31
C TYR A 96 2.67 -0.27 -7.95
N LYS A 97 1.54 -0.89 -8.19
CA LYS A 97 0.22 -0.41 -7.77
C LYS A 97 -0.67 -1.60 -7.43
N ASN A 98 -1.37 -1.53 -6.31
CA ASN A 98 -2.50 -2.42 -6.05
C ASN A 98 -3.81 -1.63 -6.26
N ASN A 99 -4.79 -2.26 -6.91
CA ASN A 99 -6.07 -1.64 -7.26
C ASN A 99 -7.22 -2.05 -6.33
N LEU A 100 -6.94 -2.86 -5.32
CA LEU A 100 -7.96 -3.26 -4.35
C LEU A 100 -8.09 -2.25 -3.22
N GLU A 101 -9.30 -2.13 -2.68
CA GLU A 101 -9.59 -1.34 -1.49
C GLU A 101 -9.04 -1.99 -0.21
N ASN A 102 -8.83 -3.31 -0.23
CA ASN A 102 -8.34 -4.09 0.91
C ASN A 102 -7.02 -4.75 0.52
N ILE A 103 -5.91 -4.13 0.91
CA ILE A 103 -4.57 -4.66 0.70
C ILE A 103 -4.14 -5.34 2.00
N SER A 104 -3.68 -6.58 1.92
CA SER A 104 -2.99 -7.25 3.02
C SER A 104 -1.52 -6.84 3.02
N GLU A 105 -0.93 -6.76 4.21
CA GLU A 105 0.52 -6.63 4.35
C GLU A 105 1.19 -7.79 3.60
N ASN A 106 2.15 -7.46 2.74
CA ASN A 106 2.89 -8.45 1.97
C ASN A 106 4.26 -7.93 1.60
N ASN A 107 5.21 -8.85 1.49
CA ASN A 107 6.55 -8.58 1.00
C ASN A 107 6.72 -9.28 -0.35
N LEU A 108 6.68 -8.51 -1.42
CA LEU A 108 6.78 -8.99 -2.79
C LEU A 108 8.22 -8.88 -3.28
N THR A 109 8.68 -9.87 -4.03
CA THR A 109 9.96 -9.79 -4.73
C THR A 109 9.74 -9.30 -6.15
N TYR A 110 10.49 -8.28 -6.57
CA TYR A 110 10.54 -7.86 -7.95
C TYR A 110 11.90 -8.13 -8.57
N LYS A 111 11.89 -8.36 -9.87
CA LYS A 111 13.08 -8.54 -10.70
C LYS A 111 13.00 -7.63 -11.91
N ILE A 112 14.06 -6.87 -12.17
CA ILE A 112 14.20 -6.05 -13.36
C ILE A 112 15.41 -6.54 -14.13
N SER A 113 15.23 -6.87 -15.40
CA SER A 113 16.30 -7.26 -16.31
C SER A 113 16.32 -6.32 -17.50
N VAL A 114 17.50 -5.83 -17.85
CA VAL A 114 17.72 -4.96 -19.01
C VAL A 114 18.66 -5.67 -19.96
N GLN A 115 18.29 -5.69 -21.25
CA GLN A 115 19.12 -6.18 -22.35
C GLN A 115 19.34 -5.05 -23.33
N ASP A 116 20.56 -4.90 -23.82
CA ASP A 116 20.97 -3.79 -24.69
C ASP A 116 20.49 -3.92 -26.15
N GLY A 117 20.19 -5.12 -26.61
CA GLY A 117 19.71 -5.35 -27.98
C GLY A 117 20.78 -5.20 -29.05
N SER A 118 22.05 -5.08 -28.67
CA SER A 118 23.14 -5.06 -29.64
C SER A 118 23.07 -6.31 -30.53
N GLY A 119 23.03 -6.08 -31.82
CA GLY A 119 23.15 -7.11 -32.83
C GLY A 119 24.43 -7.91 -32.63
N PRO A 120 24.78 -8.82 -33.56
CA PRO A 120 25.85 -9.81 -33.41
C PRO A 120 27.28 -9.19 -33.38
N ASP A 121 27.40 -7.95 -33.03
CA ASP A 121 28.66 -7.26 -32.90
C ASP A 121 29.37 -7.61 -31.62
N VAL A 122 30.51 -8.08 -31.75
CA VAL A 122 31.70 -8.40 -30.98
C VAL A 122 31.54 -8.82 -29.50
N ASP A 123 30.56 -8.30 -28.75
CA ASP A 123 30.41 -8.57 -27.29
C ASP A 123 29.10 -9.28 -26.88
N GLY A 124 28.19 -9.53 -27.84
CA GLY A 124 26.91 -10.23 -27.56
C GLY A 124 25.89 -9.36 -26.79
N ASN A 125 24.68 -9.88 -26.62
CA ASN A 125 23.64 -9.23 -25.81
C ASN A 125 24.08 -9.17 -24.35
N LEU A 126 24.43 -7.99 -23.86
CA LEU A 126 24.70 -7.76 -22.45
C LEU A 126 23.39 -7.65 -21.69
N SER A 127 23.29 -8.28 -20.55
CA SER A 127 22.13 -8.19 -19.69
C SER A 127 22.54 -7.87 -18.26
N SER A 128 21.77 -6.99 -17.62
CA SER A 128 21.89 -6.70 -16.19
C SER A 128 20.58 -6.99 -15.49
N THR A 129 20.65 -7.52 -14.28
CA THR A 129 19.48 -7.86 -13.49
C THR A 129 19.59 -7.28 -12.07
N ILE A 130 18.50 -6.64 -11.64
CA ILE A 130 18.31 -6.13 -10.27
C ILE A 130 17.18 -6.92 -9.64
N VAL A 131 17.36 -7.33 -8.39
CA VAL A 131 16.33 -7.96 -7.56
C VAL A 131 16.13 -7.11 -6.32
N GLY A 132 14.89 -6.88 -5.94
CA GLY A 132 14.55 -6.12 -4.75
C GLY A 132 13.20 -6.53 -4.19
N ASN A 133 12.81 -5.93 -3.07
CA ASN A 133 11.56 -6.21 -2.39
C ASN A 133 10.65 -4.98 -2.39
N ILE A 134 9.34 -5.23 -2.46
CA ILE A 134 8.29 -4.23 -2.24
C ILE A 134 7.62 -4.62 -0.94
N ASN A 135 7.76 -3.76 0.07
CA ASN A 135 6.97 -3.90 1.30
C ASN A 135 5.63 -3.20 1.08
N VAL A 136 4.56 -3.99 1.06
CA VAL A 136 3.19 -3.50 0.91
C VAL A 136 2.61 -3.33 2.29
N GLU A 137 2.49 -2.09 2.73
CA GLU A 137 1.87 -1.73 4.00
C GLU A 137 0.48 -1.14 3.75
N PRO A 138 -0.57 -1.63 4.43
CA PRO A 138 -1.87 -1.00 4.38
C PRO A 138 -1.78 0.40 4.97
N GLN A 139 -2.13 1.42 4.19
CA GLN A 139 -2.24 2.78 4.69
C GLN A 139 -3.68 3.09 5.06
N ILE A 140 -3.90 3.45 6.32
CA ILE A 140 -5.18 3.96 6.80
C ILE A 140 -5.02 5.46 7.01
N VAL A 141 -5.79 6.24 6.27
CA VAL A 141 -5.90 7.68 6.51
C VAL A 141 -7.13 7.89 7.39
N THR A 142 -6.89 8.29 8.64
CA THR A 142 -7.94 8.66 9.57
C THR A 142 -8.12 10.16 9.57
N ASN A 143 -9.29 10.65 9.19
CA ASN A 143 -9.74 11.99 9.52
C ASN A 143 -10.51 11.89 10.85
N LEU A 144 -9.77 11.80 11.94
CA LEU A 144 -10.38 11.96 13.27
C LEU A 144 -10.63 13.45 13.48
N THR A 145 -11.89 13.86 13.40
CA THR A 145 -12.31 15.01 14.16
C THR A 145 -12.26 14.59 15.64
N GLU A 146 -11.59 15.39 16.46
CA GLU A 146 -11.58 15.16 17.91
C GLU A 146 -12.98 14.79 18.40
N PRO A 147 -13.11 13.87 19.41
CA PRO A 147 -14.41 13.46 19.90
C PRO A 147 -15.21 14.72 20.28
N ASP A 148 -16.42 14.82 19.74
CA ASP A 148 -17.33 15.91 20.05
C ASP A 148 -17.58 15.92 21.55
N ALA A 149 -16.94 16.89 22.21
CA ALA A 149 -17.18 17.33 23.57
C ALA A 149 -17.52 16.22 24.57
N ILE A 150 -16.57 15.90 25.33
CA ILE A 150 -16.78 15.18 26.56
C ILE A 150 -17.35 16.16 27.56
N GLY A 151 -18.66 16.12 27.75
CA GLY A 151 -19.29 16.73 28.88
C GLY A 151 -18.69 16.13 30.16
N ASP A 152 -18.87 16.78 31.31
CA ASP A 152 -18.38 16.29 32.59
C ASP A 152 -18.66 14.79 32.75
N ALA A 153 -17.60 13.98 32.65
CA ALA A 153 -17.71 12.52 32.75
C ALA A 153 -18.23 12.23 34.18
N GLN A 154 -19.46 11.75 34.27
CA GLN A 154 -20.02 11.29 35.53
C GLN A 154 -19.82 9.78 35.62
N ALA A 155 -19.54 9.32 36.84
CA ALA A 155 -19.37 7.90 37.11
C ALA A 155 -20.54 7.07 36.58
N ASN A 156 -20.23 6.00 35.86
CA ASN A 156 -21.16 5.05 35.25
C ASN A 156 -22.06 5.58 34.11
N ILE A 157 -21.79 6.74 33.56
CA ILE A 157 -22.47 7.22 32.34
C ILE A 157 -21.63 6.83 31.11
N GLN A 158 -22.27 6.23 30.12
CA GLN A 158 -21.63 5.92 28.82
C GLN A 158 -21.69 7.15 27.93
N ILE A 159 -20.53 7.67 27.55
CA ILE A 159 -20.39 8.83 26.69
C ILE A 159 -19.90 8.32 25.32
N PRO A 160 -20.71 8.41 24.25
CA PRO A 160 -20.24 8.09 22.90
C PRO A 160 -19.05 8.97 22.53
N LEU A 161 -17.97 8.35 22.03
CA LEU A 161 -16.75 9.09 21.69
C LEU A 161 -16.77 9.67 20.29
N PHE A 162 -17.38 8.95 19.36
CA PHE A 162 -17.32 9.30 17.96
C PHE A 162 -18.73 9.34 17.36
N GLY A 163 -19.06 10.43 16.68
CA GLY A 163 -20.33 10.56 15.95
C GLY A 163 -20.25 10.03 14.53
N ASN A 164 -19.12 10.20 13.87
CA ASN A 164 -18.99 9.85 12.46
C ASN A 164 -17.52 9.84 12.01
N ILE A 165 -16.78 8.81 12.40
CA ILE A 165 -15.43 8.58 11.90
C ILE A 165 -15.53 8.08 10.45
N ASN A 166 -14.66 8.59 9.60
CA ASN A 166 -14.48 8.08 8.25
C ASN A 166 -13.06 7.54 8.10
N LEU A 167 -12.93 6.22 7.99
CA LEU A 167 -11.67 5.55 7.69
C LEU A 167 -11.53 5.45 6.17
N ASN A 168 -10.52 6.11 5.64
CA ASN A 168 -10.17 6.04 4.22
C ASN A 168 -8.82 5.37 4.06
N GLY A 169 -8.69 4.55 3.05
CA GLY A 169 -7.43 3.88 2.74
C GLY A 169 -7.64 2.72 1.80
N ASN A 170 -6.55 2.18 1.33
CA ASN A 170 -6.52 1.00 0.45
C ASN A 170 -5.98 -0.24 1.16
N GLY A 171 -5.98 -0.23 2.49
CA GLY A 171 -5.51 -1.33 3.31
C GLY A 171 -6.52 -1.79 4.34
N LEU A 172 -6.45 -3.06 4.71
CA LEU A 172 -7.21 -3.63 5.80
C LEU A 172 -6.25 -3.89 6.95
N PRO A 173 -6.37 -3.15 8.08
CA PRO A 173 -5.50 -3.36 9.23
C PRO A 173 -5.76 -4.73 9.86
N SER A 174 -4.73 -5.33 10.43
CA SER A 174 -4.87 -6.51 11.28
C SER A 174 -5.55 -6.16 12.61
N SER A 175 -5.29 -4.95 13.10
CA SER A 175 -5.92 -4.38 14.29
C SER A 175 -5.96 -2.86 14.23
N ILE A 176 -6.87 -2.25 15.01
CA ILE A 176 -6.90 -0.81 15.31
C ILE A 176 -7.00 -0.66 16.82
N GLN A 177 -6.26 0.28 17.39
CA GLN A 177 -6.26 0.55 18.82
C GLN A 177 -6.76 1.96 19.12
N LEU A 178 -7.61 2.07 20.13
CA LEU A 178 -7.96 3.33 20.77
C LEU A 178 -7.33 3.34 22.17
N LYS A 179 -6.61 4.39 22.49
CA LYS A 179 -5.91 4.53 23.76
C LYS A 179 -6.37 5.78 24.50
N ILE A 180 -6.60 5.66 25.78
CA ILE A 180 -6.79 6.81 26.67
C ILE A 180 -5.42 7.36 27.03
N SER A 181 -5.10 8.59 26.62
CA SER A 181 -3.76 9.18 26.82
C SER A 181 -3.41 9.38 28.29
N ASP A 182 -4.38 9.83 29.07
CA ASP A 182 -4.21 10.10 30.51
C ASP A 182 -5.00 9.07 31.33
N PHE A 183 -4.84 7.80 31.01
CA PHE A 183 -5.56 6.71 31.64
C PHE A 183 -5.43 6.70 33.16
N VAL A 184 -6.56 6.61 33.84
CA VAL A 184 -6.67 6.44 35.28
C VAL A 184 -7.43 5.14 35.56
N ASP A 185 -7.06 4.49 36.66
CA ASP A 185 -7.75 3.28 37.10
C ASP A 185 -9.26 3.57 37.31
N GLY A 186 -10.07 2.75 36.66
CA GLY A 186 -11.53 2.94 36.61
C GLY A 186 -12.06 3.50 35.30
N ASP A 187 -11.21 3.99 34.43
CA ASP A 187 -11.60 4.38 33.07
C ASP A 187 -11.83 3.15 32.17
N ILE A 188 -12.86 3.20 31.36
CA ILE A 188 -13.26 2.08 30.50
C ILE A 188 -13.64 2.58 29.12
N LEU A 189 -13.06 1.99 28.10
CA LEU A 189 -13.55 2.05 26.72
C LEU A 189 -14.35 0.80 26.40
N GLY A 190 -15.50 0.95 25.77
CA GLY A 190 -16.34 -0.14 25.35
C GLY A 190 -17.05 0.15 24.04
N THR A 191 -17.86 -0.80 23.57
CA THR A 191 -18.67 -0.65 22.35
C THR A 191 -20.15 -0.75 22.65
N LEU A 192 -20.96 0.18 22.11
CA LEU A 192 -22.42 0.18 22.20
C LEU A 192 -23.01 -0.86 21.25
N GLY A 193 -23.74 -1.83 21.79
CA GLY A 193 -24.41 -2.86 20.99
C GLY A 193 -23.46 -3.91 20.41
N THR A 194 -23.98 -4.74 19.53
CA THR A 194 -23.18 -5.74 18.80
C THR A 194 -22.34 -5.06 17.74
N THR A 195 -21.02 -5.17 17.84
CA THR A 195 -20.13 -4.99 16.70
C THR A 195 -20.49 -6.07 15.67
N SER A 196 -20.24 -5.80 14.38
CA SER A 196 -20.41 -6.83 13.37
C SER A 196 -19.60 -8.07 13.76
N ASN A 197 -20.08 -9.27 13.43
CA ASN A 197 -19.33 -10.52 13.69
C ASN A 197 -17.94 -10.55 13.02
N LEU A 198 -17.61 -9.50 12.25
CA LEU A 198 -16.38 -9.36 11.48
C LEU A 198 -15.28 -8.64 12.26
N VAL A 199 -15.62 -7.92 13.33
CA VAL A 199 -14.65 -7.18 14.16
C VAL A 199 -14.89 -7.52 15.63
N SER A 200 -13.85 -7.98 16.30
CA SER A 200 -13.85 -8.22 17.75
C SER A 200 -13.23 -7.02 18.47
N ALA A 201 -13.82 -6.63 19.59
CA ALA A 201 -13.30 -5.58 20.44
C ALA A 201 -12.85 -6.18 21.79
N SER A 202 -11.67 -5.81 22.25
CA SER A 202 -11.11 -6.24 23.54
C SER A 202 -10.48 -5.05 24.25
N TYR A 203 -10.91 -4.80 25.49
CA TYR A 203 -10.38 -3.72 26.31
C TYR A 203 -9.40 -4.24 27.36
N ASN A 204 -8.26 -3.56 27.49
CA ASN A 204 -7.28 -3.81 28.53
C ASN A 204 -7.39 -2.72 29.61
N ASN A 205 -7.91 -3.10 30.76
CA ASN A 205 -8.14 -2.21 31.90
C ASN A 205 -6.87 -1.81 32.68
N ILE A 206 -5.70 -2.31 32.29
CA ILE A 206 -4.41 -1.93 32.89
C ILE A 206 -3.76 -0.81 32.07
N THR A 207 -3.95 -0.85 30.75
CA THR A 207 -3.29 0.08 29.82
C THR A 207 -4.22 1.14 29.25
N GLY A 208 -5.54 1.03 29.45
CA GLY A 208 -6.54 1.93 28.88
C GLY A 208 -6.72 1.76 27.37
N ILE A 209 -6.33 0.59 26.81
CA ILE A 209 -6.35 0.33 25.36
C ILE A 209 -7.54 -0.55 24.99
N LEU A 210 -8.36 -0.09 24.04
CA LEU A 210 -9.39 -0.87 23.36
C LEU A 210 -8.85 -1.29 21.99
N THR A 211 -8.72 -2.59 21.77
CA THR A 211 -8.21 -3.16 20.52
C THR A 211 -9.36 -3.77 19.71
N PHE A 212 -9.47 -3.37 18.46
CA PHE A 212 -10.34 -3.97 17.45
C PHE A 212 -9.51 -4.90 16.58
N THR A 213 -9.93 -6.14 16.43
CA THR A 213 -9.21 -7.14 15.62
C THR A 213 -10.14 -7.83 14.64
N ASN A 214 -9.58 -8.31 13.55
CA ASN A 214 -10.26 -9.25 12.67
C ASN A 214 -10.20 -10.65 13.32
N PRO A 215 -11.34 -11.28 13.66
CA PRO A 215 -11.34 -12.67 14.12
C PRO A 215 -10.83 -13.58 13.00
N THR A 216 -9.87 -14.43 13.32
CA THR A 216 -9.25 -15.38 12.40
C THR A 216 -10.30 -16.23 11.68
N GLY A 217 -10.31 -16.20 10.35
CA GLY A 217 -11.12 -17.07 9.48
C GLY A 217 -12.25 -16.40 8.70
N GLN A 218 -12.48 -15.10 8.81
CA GLN A 218 -13.53 -14.37 8.08
C GLN A 218 -12.98 -13.27 7.15
N SER A 219 -11.92 -13.54 6.45
CA SER A 219 -11.18 -12.51 5.70
C SER A 219 -11.87 -11.98 4.42
N SER A 220 -12.84 -12.70 3.83
CA SER A 220 -13.42 -12.31 2.54
C SER A 220 -14.52 -11.24 2.62
N GLU A 221 -15.13 -11.04 3.77
CA GLU A 221 -16.23 -10.07 3.97
C GLU A 221 -15.81 -8.84 4.78
N LEU A 222 -14.65 -8.88 5.42
CA LEU A 222 -14.15 -7.77 6.22
C LEU A 222 -13.79 -6.59 5.32
N LYS A 223 -14.26 -5.42 5.70
CA LYS A 223 -13.98 -4.14 5.02
C LYS A 223 -13.49 -3.12 6.04
N LEU A 224 -12.82 -2.09 5.56
CA LEU A 224 -12.42 -0.96 6.38
C LEU A 224 -13.64 -0.31 7.08
N THR A 225 -14.78 -0.29 6.40
CA THR A 225 -16.07 0.16 6.96
C THR A 225 -16.52 -0.68 8.17
N SER A 226 -16.13 -1.96 8.28
CA SER A 226 -16.46 -2.78 9.44
C SER A 226 -15.74 -2.32 10.71
N PHE A 227 -14.48 -1.88 10.57
CA PHE A 227 -13.73 -1.23 11.66
C PHE A 227 -14.32 0.15 11.97
N GLN A 228 -14.64 0.94 10.94
CA GLN A 228 -15.29 2.24 11.10
C GLN A 228 -16.58 2.15 11.90
N ASP A 229 -17.45 1.19 11.58
CA ASP A 229 -18.71 0.97 12.29
C ASP A 229 -18.47 0.54 13.75
N ALA A 230 -17.43 -0.26 14.00
CA ALA A 230 -17.06 -0.66 15.35
C ALA A 230 -16.54 0.52 16.19
N ILE A 231 -15.69 1.35 15.59
CA ILE A 231 -15.13 2.56 16.23
C ILE A 231 -16.23 3.59 16.51
N ASN A 232 -17.15 3.82 15.57
CA ASN A 232 -18.27 4.75 15.74
C ASN A 232 -19.23 4.35 16.88
N LYS A 233 -19.18 3.08 17.33
CA LYS A 233 -19.94 2.58 18.48
C LYS A 233 -19.17 2.66 19.78
N THR A 234 -17.97 3.21 19.79
CA THR A 234 -17.15 3.28 21.00
C THR A 234 -17.71 4.31 21.97
N PHE A 235 -17.72 3.94 23.23
CA PHE A 235 -18.07 4.82 24.33
C PHE A 235 -16.96 4.81 25.38
N TYR A 236 -16.90 5.89 26.12
CA TYR A 236 -16.14 6.01 27.36
C TYR A 236 -17.09 5.94 28.57
N THR A 237 -16.65 5.32 29.62
CA THR A 237 -17.26 5.44 30.96
C THR A 237 -16.16 5.35 32.01
N THR A 238 -16.42 5.86 33.19
CA THR A 238 -15.51 5.75 34.34
C THR A 238 -16.27 5.39 35.59
N VAL A 239 -15.61 4.69 36.51
CA VAL A 239 -16.07 4.48 37.88
C VAL A 239 -15.34 5.36 38.88
N SER A 240 -14.40 6.19 38.41
CA SER A 240 -13.65 7.13 39.22
C SER A 240 -14.48 8.37 39.56
N ASP A 241 -14.41 8.83 40.80
CA ASP A 241 -15.01 10.11 41.23
C ASP A 241 -14.22 11.33 40.71
N ASN A 242 -13.05 11.13 40.12
CA ASN A 242 -12.21 12.17 39.57
C ASN A 242 -11.68 11.75 38.18
N PRO A 243 -12.55 11.74 37.15
CA PRO A 243 -12.16 11.38 35.81
C PRO A 243 -11.15 12.38 35.24
N THR A 244 -10.17 11.87 34.49
CA THR A 244 -9.23 12.72 33.74
C THR A 244 -9.90 13.41 32.56
N SER A 245 -9.28 14.48 32.05
CA SER A 245 -9.61 15.01 30.73
C SER A 245 -9.34 13.94 29.70
N LEU A 246 -10.38 13.48 29.00
CA LEU A 246 -10.27 12.38 28.06
C LEU A 246 -9.62 12.85 26.77
N ASN A 247 -8.42 12.37 26.50
CA ASN A 247 -7.82 12.37 25.17
C ASN A 247 -7.76 10.92 24.68
N VAL A 248 -8.33 10.64 23.52
CA VAL A 248 -8.31 9.32 22.90
C VAL A 248 -7.50 9.40 21.62
N ASP A 249 -6.40 8.67 21.60
CA ASP A 249 -5.55 8.54 20.42
C ASP A 249 -5.89 7.26 19.65
N LEU A 250 -5.88 7.35 18.34
CA LEU A 250 -6.00 6.20 17.46
C LEU A 250 -4.59 5.79 17.02
N GLU A 251 -4.19 4.60 17.43
CA GLU A 251 -2.92 4.01 17.02
C GLU A 251 -3.17 2.87 16.02
N ASN A 252 -2.37 2.84 14.96
CA ASN A 252 -2.24 1.70 14.06
C ASN A 252 -0.90 1.04 14.41
N PRO A 253 -0.90 -0.07 15.17
CA PRO A 253 0.32 -0.76 15.60
C PRO A 253 1.01 -1.50 14.46
#